data_1d4518d3eb1a8f4c63e74bcfc84c9b9b
#
_entry.id   1d4518d3eb1a8f4c63e74bcfc84c9b9b
#
_cell.length_a   1.000
_cell.length_b   1.000
_cell.length_c   1.000
_cell.angle_alpha   90.00
_cell.angle_beta   90.00
_cell.angle_gamma   90.00
#
_symmetry.space_group_name_H-M   'P 1'
#
loop_
_entity.id
_entity.type
_entity.pdbx_description
1 polymer ?
#
loop_
_entity_poly.entity_id
_entity_poly.type
_entity_poly.pdbx_seq_one_letter_code
_entity_poly.pdbx_strand_id
1 'polypeptide(L)'
;MVVAEGYLPTERASCQKGVSMTDHPSDVRAVHIKSDRLSPEESASPRRSTTWRWNVGLVIFLMMIIPSSIMVVLYYREVMATYYVSRNPLPKSARDMSVEISQIMVGDIRDVMLLGKSLSPPAVLGSPDGIHKDLGKYVVSGQLEHFAGWGVYDPAGHRIGSYDFRSLAPYGKETGALLDRFRKSGGPALFSAPIYNLRNRMAILLLAVPILKPDQNSDDPPMGYLVGIENFSGTIHPFLFRPKKQGAPGLSYIASSGGHILASSNDLLVGRSMNEIGLNGVLRHFRAGESGGFKAFVKGDRYLFGSALMSDLQGLSSHSWFVVLQAPEDVVMAKARRMRFIMDLVAFVIAPILFAVDCFFLFRSLRSSS
;
A
#
# COMPACT_ATOMS: atom_id res chain seq x y z
N MET A 1 10.67 5.21 33.60
CA MET A 1 12.03 4.96 33.10
C MET A 1 12.16 3.44 32.93
N VAL A 2 11.77 2.92 31.78
CA VAL A 2 11.91 1.51 31.42
C VAL A 2 12.63 1.47 30.09
N VAL A 3 13.82 0.89 30.17
CA VAL A 3 14.76 0.69 29.06
C VAL A 3 14.21 -0.46 28.22
N ALA A 4 13.92 -0.20 26.95
CA ALA A 4 13.60 -1.25 25.98
C ALA A 4 14.92 -1.70 25.35
N GLU A 5 15.34 -2.91 25.65
CA GLU A 5 16.45 -3.60 25.03
C GLU A 5 16.14 -3.93 23.58
N GLY A 6 17.06 -3.54 22.72
CA GLY A 6 17.00 -3.82 21.30
C GLY A 6 17.30 -5.26 20.97
N TYR A 7 16.49 -5.86 20.12
CA TYR A 7 16.81 -7.09 19.42
C TYR A 7 17.46 -6.74 18.07
N LEU A 8 18.76 -7.08 17.95
CA LEU A 8 19.50 -7.14 16.70
C LEU A 8 19.37 -8.56 16.11
N PRO A 9 19.07 -8.72 14.83
CA PRO A 9 19.16 -10.04 14.20
C PRO A 9 20.61 -10.32 13.81
N THR A 10 21.10 -11.46 14.27
CA THR A 10 22.40 -12.06 13.97
C THR A 10 22.52 -12.44 12.49
N GLU A 11 23.50 -11.85 11.82
CA GLU A 11 24.04 -12.32 10.54
C GLU A 11 24.63 -13.72 10.67
N ARG A 12 24.17 -14.62 9.83
CA ARG A 12 24.83 -15.91 9.61
C ARG A 12 25.84 -15.77 8.47
N ALA A 13 27.11 -15.80 8.85
CA ALA A 13 28.21 -16.00 7.93
C ALA A 13 28.14 -17.42 7.35
N SER A 14 28.09 -17.53 6.02
CA SER A 14 28.26 -18.80 5.32
C SER A 14 29.71 -19.01 4.95
N CYS A 15 30.22 -20.11 5.45
CA CYS A 15 31.56 -20.62 5.30
C CYS A 15 31.85 -21.02 3.84
N GLN A 16 32.86 -20.39 3.23
CA GLN A 16 33.48 -20.82 1.99
C GLN A 16 34.36 -22.03 2.27
N LYS A 17 34.07 -23.15 1.66
CA LYS A 17 35.02 -24.29 1.55
C LYS A 17 35.77 -24.17 0.23
N GLY A 18 37.08 -24.00 0.38
CA GLY A 18 38.05 -24.08 -0.71
C GLY A 18 38.15 -25.53 -1.22
N VAL A 19 38.28 -25.67 -2.52
CA VAL A 19 38.68 -26.91 -3.17
C VAL A 19 40.06 -26.72 -3.75
N SER A 20 40.92 -27.59 -3.28
CA SER A 20 42.33 -27.79 -3.57
C SER A 20 42.61 -28.13 -5.04
N MET A 21 43.58 -27.43 -5.58
CA MET A 21 44.30 -27.80 -6.81
C MET A 21 45.21 -28.99 -6.53
N THR A 22 45.12 -30.03 -7.34
CA THR A 22 46.18 -31.03 -7.45
C THR A 22 46.64 -31.14 -8.90
N ASP A 23 47.87 -30.70 -9.10
CA ASP A 23 48.72 -30.99 -10.24
C ASP A 23 48.92 -32.51 -10.43
N HIS A 24 48.93 -32.99 -11.64
CA HIS A 24 49.81 -34.09 -12.05
C HIS A 24 50.14 -34.05 -13.54
N PRO A 25 51.36 -34.50 -13.89
CA PRO A 25 52.01 -34.10 -15.12
C PRO A 25 51.99 -35.16 -16.21
N SER A 26 52.23 -34.64 -17.41
CA SER A 26 52.94 -35.18 -18.55
C SER A 26 53.08 -36.70 -18.70
N ASP A 27 52.59 -37.21 -19.80
CA ASP A 27 53.30 -38.30 -20.53
C ASP A 27 53.22 -38.08 -22.05
N VAL A 28 54.38 -37.73 -22.61
CA VAL A 28 54.66 -37.59 -24.01
C VAL A 28 55.01 -39.01 -24.52
N ARG A 29 54.16 -39.60 -25.36
CA ARG A 29 54.54 -40.72 -26.19
C ARG A 29 54.51 -40.29 -27.66
N ALA A 30 55.71 -40.08 -28.18
CA ALA A 30 55.97 -39.98 -29.60
C ALA A 30 55.73 -41.35 -30.26
N VAL A 31 54.76 -41.38 -31.14
CA VAL A 31 54.55 -42.52 -32.07
C VAL A 31 55.10 -42.13 -33.41
N HIS A 32 56.24 -42.74 -33.74
CA HIS A 32 56.83 -42.75 -35.05
C HIS A 32 55.91 -43.52 -36.03
N ILE A 33 55.33 -42.90 -37.02
CA ILE A 33 54.64 -43.58 -38.15
C ILE A 33 55.40 -43.32 -39.42
N LYS A 34 55.84 -44.43 -39.98
CA LYS A 34 56.49 -44.66 -41.26
C LYS A 34 55.75 -43.97 -42.41
N SER A 35 56.49 -43.25 -43.22
CA SER A 35 56.01 -42.73 -44.48
C SER A 35 56.05 -43.84 -45.56
N ASP A 36 54.90 -44.36 -45.88
CA ASP A 36 54.74 -45.12 -47.10
C ASP A 36 54.20 -44.15 -48.20
N ARG A 37 55.04 -43.96 -49.19
CA ARG A 37 54.69 -43.30 -50.44
C ARG A 37 53.69 -44.18 -51.22
N LEU A 38 52.50 -43.69 -51.34
CA LEU A 38 51.51 -44.18 -52.30
C LEU A 38 51.24 -43.08 -53.33
N SER A 39 51.26 -43.53 -54.59
CA SER A 39 51.10 -42.82 -55.85
C SER A 39 49.87 -41.91 -55.92
N PRO A 40 49.89 -40.85 -56.74
CA PRO A 40 48.75 -39.95 -56.91
C PRO A 40 47.69 -40.62 -57.78
N GLU A 41 46.74 -41.31 -57.15
CA GLU A 41 45.47 -41.59 -57.82
C GLU A 41 44.61 -40.34 -57.79
N GLU A 42 44.25 -39.92 -58.96
CA GLU A 42 43.31 -38.87 -59.31
C GLU A 42 41.99 -39.04 -58.54
N SER A 43 41.90 -38.52 -57.33
CA SER A 43 40.63 -38.52 -56.58
C SER A 43 39.76 -37.40 -57.15
N ALA A 44 38.83 -37.76 -58.00
CA ALA A 44 37.69 -36.92 -58.38
C ALA A 44 36.99 -36.43 -57.07
N SER A 45 37.26 -35.19 -56.67
CA SER A 45 36.59 -34.57 -55.54
C SER A 45 35.09 -34.60 -55.83
N PRO A 46 34.27 -35.21 -54.96
CA PRO A 46 32.83 -35.13 -55.11
C PRO A 46 32.43 -33.67 -55.02
N ARG A 47 31.92 -33.09 -56.11
CA ARG A 47 31.16 -31.81 -56.03
C ARG A 47 30.06 -31.98 -55.03
N ARG A 48 30.37 -31.74 -53.74
CA ARG A 48 29.38 -31.64 -52.71
C ARG A 48 28.41 -30.53 -53.10
N SER A 49 27.21 -30.98 -53.46
CA SER A 49 26.17 -30.11 -54.02
C SER A 49 25.98 -28.93 -53.10
N THR A 50 26.03 -27.74 -53.64
CA THR A 50 25.77 -26.46 -52.94
C THR A 50 24.43 -26.48 -52.14
N THR A 51 23.49 -27.29 -52.58
CA THR A 51 22.19 -27.56 -51.93
C THR A 51 22.34 -28.17 -50.53
N TRP A 52 23.33 -29.03 -50.25
CA TRP A 52 23.50 -29.59 -48.90
C TRP A 52 23.97 -28.53 -47.89
N ARG A 53 24.86 -27.62 -48.31
CA ARG A 53 25.31 -26.49 -47.45
C ARG A 53 24.16 -25.55 -47.07
N TRP A 54 23.23 -25.33 -47.98
CA TRP A 54 22.03 -24.54 -47.79
C TRP A 54 21.07 -25.18 -46.79
N ASN A 55 20.82 -26.47 -46.89
CA ASN A 55 19.93 -27.18 -45.98
C ASN A 55 20.50 -27.25 -44.56
N VAL A 56 21.81 -27.41 -44.39
CA VAL A 56 22.47 -27.40 -43.11
C VAL A 56 22.40 -26.00 -42.46
N GLY A 57 22.66 -24.95 -43.23
CA GLY A 57 22.53 -23.57 -42.75
C GLY A 57 21.11 -23.24 -42.30
N LEU A 58 20.09 -23.65 -43.09
CA LEU A 58 18.68 -23.46 -42.74
C LEU A 58 18.28 -24.21 -41.49
N VAL A 59 18.75 -25.44 -41.30
CA VAL A 59 18.45 -26.25 -40.10
C VAL A 59 19.09 -25.65 -38.86
N ILE A 60 20.35 -25.22 -38.92
CA ILE A 60 21.03 -24.54 -37.80
C ILE A 60 20.30 -23.24 -37.43
N PHE A 61 19.88 -22.50 -38.43
CA PHE A 61 19.12 -21.29 -38.30
C PHE A 61 17.78 -21.51 -37.55
N LEU A 62 16.99 -22.47 -38.01
CA LEU A 62 15.71 -22.82 -37.37
C LEU A 62 15.92 -23.32 -35.94
N MET A 63 16.98 -24.10 -35.69
CA MET A 63 17.33 -24.59 -34.36
C MET A 63 17.75 -23.48 -33.40
N MET A 64 18.31 -22.37 -33.88
CA MET A 64 18.66 -21.25 -33.02
C MET A 64 17.50 -20.27 -32.80
N ILE A 65 16.70 -19.99 -33.83
CA ILE A 65 15.64 -18.99 -33.76
C ILE A 65 14.43 -19.44 -32.93
N ILE A 66 13.99 -20.68 -33.18
CA ILE A 66 12.80 -21.17 -32.51
C ILE A 66 12.97 -21.17 -30.96
N PRO A 67 14.07 -21.72 -30.40
CA PRO A 67 14.30 -21.64 -28.96
C PRO A 67 14.50 -20.23 -28.46
N SER A 68 15.21 -19.36 -29.21
CA SER A 68 15.42 -17.97 -28.83
C SER A 68 14.11 -17.20 -28.79
N SER A 69 13.25 -17.38 -29.78
CA SER A 69 11.91 -16.75 -29.81
C SER A 69 11.02 -17.25 -28.68
N ILE A 70 11.04 -18.55 -28.38
CA ILE A 70 10.30 -19.14 -27.27
C ILE A 70 10.82 -18.59 -25.94
N MET A 71 12.14 -18.51 -25.76
CA MET A 71 12.74 -17.94 -24.54
C MET A 71 12.39 -16.47 -24.36
N VAL A 72 12.41 -15.67 -25.43
CA VAL A 72 11.99 -14.26 -25.40
C VAL A 72 10.50 -14.15 -25.00
N VAL A 73 9.64 -14.98 -25.56
CA VAL A 73 8.21 -14.99 -25.25
C VAL A 73 7.96 -15.43 -23.81
N LEU A 74 8.66 -16.48 -23.33
CA LEU A 74 8.52 -16.96 -21.95
C LEU A 74 9.08 -15.94 -20.95
N TYR A 75 10.27 -15.40 -21.18
CA TYR A 75 10.86 -14.34 -20.37
C TYR A 75 9.95 -13.10 -20.33
N TYR A 76 9.43 -12.71 -21.49
CA TYR A 76 8.50 -11.60 -21.60
C TYR A 76 7.21 -11.86 -20.80
N ARG A 77 6.64 -13.07 -20.90
CA ARG A 77 5.44 -13.45 -20.15
C ARG A 77 5.68 -13.41 -18.63
N GLU A 78 6.83 -13.88 -18.18
CA GLU A 78 7.19 -13.91 -16.76
C GLU A 78 7.51 -12.53 -16.20
N VAL A 79 8.30 -11.73 -16.94
CA VAL A 79 8.59 -10.34 -16.60
C VAL A 79 7.31 -9.51 -16.59
N MET A 80 6.39 -9.71 -17.54
CA MET A 80 5.13 -9.01 -17.57
C MET A 80 4.17 -9.45 -16.47
N ALA A 81 4.09 -10.75 -16.17
CA ALA A 81 3.29 -11.23 -15.03
C ALA A 81 3.80 -10.61 -13.72
N THR A 82 5.11 -10.62 -13.50
CA THR A 82 5.75 -9.99 -12.33
C THR A 82 5.56 -8.47 -12.33
N TYR A 83 5.68 -7.84 -13.49
CA TYR A 83 5.50 -6.40 -13.66
C TYR A 83 4.05 -5.97 -13.40
N TYR A 84 3.05 -6.78 -13.82
CA TYR A 84 1.63 -6.50 -13.58
C TYR A 84 1.25 -6.71 -12.11
N VAL A 85 1.78 -7.75 -11.47
CA VAL A 85 1.52 -8.03 -10.05
C VAL A 85 2.24 -7.02 -9.15
N SER A 86 3.49 -6.64 -9.49
CA SER A 86 4.29 -5.73 -8.67
C SER A 86 3.96 -4.25 -8.84
N ARG A 87 3.15 -3.87 -9.84
CA ARG A 87 2.85 -2.47 -10.17
C ARG A 87 1.38 -2.06 -10.11
N ASN A 88 0.54 -2.78 -9.40
CA ASN A 88 -0.64 -2.11 -8.85
C ASN A 88 -0.14 -1.16 -7.74
N PRO A 89 0.04 0.14 -8.00
CA PRO A 89 0.59 1.06 -6.98
C PRO A 89 -0.41 1.32 -5.86
N LEU A 90 -1.67 0.95 -6.07
CA LEU A 90 -2.75 1.27 -5.15
C LEU A 90 -2.59 0.66 -3.75
N PRO A 91 -2.20 -0.63 -3.58
CA PRO A 91 -2.00 -1.19 -2.25
C PRO A 91 -0.87 -0.49 -1.48
N LYS A 92 0.24 -0.20 -2.15
CA LYS A 92 1.34 0.54 -1.53
C LYS A 92 0.89 1.94 -1.14
N SER A 93 0.27 2.67 -2.05
CA SER A 93 -0.23 4.02 -1.79
C SER A 93 -1.31 4.03 -0.70
N ALA A 94 -2.18 3.01 -0.64
CA ALA A 94 -3.16 2.86 0.44
C ALA A 94 -2.48 2.64 1.80
N ARG A 95 -1.43 1.82 1.83
CA ARG A 95 -0.63 1.58 3.03
C ARG A 95 0.10 2.84 3.50
N ASP A 96 0.79 3.52 2.60
CA ASP A 96 1.51 4.75 2.94
C ASP A 96 0.54 5.80 3.50
N MET A 97 -0.63 5.96 2.88
CA MET A 97 -1.69 6.85 3.33
C MET A 97 -2.29 6.40 4.67
N SER A 98 -2.48 5.10 4.90
CA SER A 98 -3.02 4.60 6.17
C SER A 98 -2.07 4.90 7.34
N VAL A 99 -0.77 4.77 7.12
CA VAL A 99 0.25 5.12 8.13
C VAL A 99 0.23 6.62 8.41
N GLU A 100 0.21 7.46 7.37
CA GLU A 100 0.20 8.92 7.53
C GLU A 100 -1.05 9.39 8.31
N ILE A 101 -2.23 8.90 7.94
CA ILE A 101 -3.49 9.25 8.62
C ILE A 101 -3.49 8.72 10.06
N SER A 102 -3.04 7.49 10.28
CA SER A 102 -2.94 6.93 11.63
C SER A 102 -2.02 7.75 12.52
N GLN A 103 -0.88 8.23 12.00
CA GLN A 103 0.04 9.09 12.75
C GLN A 103 -0.59 10.41 13.16
N ILE A 104 -1.39 11.02 12.30
CA ILE A 104 -2.14 12.24 12.61
C ILE A 104 -3.10 11.98 13.76
N MET A 105 -3.93 10.95 13.65
CA MET A 105 -4.92 10.63 14.68
C MET A 105 -4.29 10.24 16.02
N VAL A 106 -3.18 9.50 16.00
CA VAL A 106 -2.41 9.19 17.22
C VAL A 106 -1.80 10.47 17.82
N GLY A 107 -1.36 11.40 16.96
CA GLY A 107 -0.93 12.73 17.38
C GLY A 107 -2.05 13.49 18.11
N ASP A 108 -3.23 13.54 17.52
CA ASP A 108 -4.41 14.18 18.10
C ASP A 108 -4.80 13.58 19.45
N ILE A 109 -4.80 12.25 19.56
CA ILE A 109 -5.04 11.56 20.83
C ILE A 109 -4.05 12.00 21.90
N ARG A 110 -2.75 12.05 21.56
CA ARG A 110 -1.70 12.46 22.47
C ARG A 110 -1.90 13.91 22.94
N ASP A 111 -2.23 14.81 22.02
CA ASP A 111 -2.43 16.22 22.34
C ASP A 111 -3.69 16.42 23.21
N VAL A 112 -4.76 15.67 22.94
CA VAL A 112 -5.97 15.66 23.81
C VAL A 112 -5.68 15.07 25.19
N MET A 113 -4.84 14.04 25.28
CA MET A 113 -4.39 13.50 26.59
C MET A 113 -3.56 14.51 27.37
N LEU A 114 -2.70 15.29 26.72
CA LEU A 114 -1.94 16.37 27.35
C LEU A 114 -2.88 17.47 27.85
N LEU A 115 -3.90 17.81 27.09
CA LEU A 115 -4.95 18.72 27.52
C LEU A 115 -5.72 18.17 28.72
N GLY A 116 -6.07 16.89 28.73
CA GLY A 116 -6.68 16.22 29.86
C GLY A 116 -5.84 16.34 31.16
N LYS A 117 -4.50 16.17 31.01
CA LYS A 117 -3.58 16.38 32.16
C LYS A 117 -3.55 17.82 32.66
N SER A 118 -3.64 18.81 31.79
CA SER A 118 -3.67 20.22 32.20
C SER A 118 -4.92 20.60 32.99
N LEU A 119 -6.03 19.88 32.74
CA LEU A 119 -7.30 20.06 33.45
C LEU A 119 -7.36 19.34 34.80
N SER A 120 -6.38 18.49 35.13
CA SER A 120 -6.38 17.64 36.31
C SER A 120 -6.32 18.38 37.68
N PRO A 121 -5.78 19.63 37.82
CA PRO A 121 -5.83 20.31 39.09
C PRO A 121 -7.26 20.47 39.60
N PRO A 122 -7.56 20.11 40.89
CA PRO A 122 -8.90 20.19 41.43
C PRO A 122 -9.52 21.60 41.37
N ALA A 123 -8.68 22.63 41.40
CA ALA A 123 -9.10 24.02 41.25
C ALA A 123 -9.67 24.32 39.85
N VAL A 124 -9.24 23.59 38.83
CA VAL A 124 -9.73 23.74 37.44
C VAL A 124 -11.03 22.94 37.27
N LEU A 125 -11.02 21.66 37.67
CA LEU A 125 -12.20 20.78 37.55
C LEU A 125 -13.38 21.23 38.43
N GLY A 126 -13.12 21.89 39.55
CA GLY A 126 -14.15 22.42 40.45
C GLY A 126 -14.84 23.71 39.98
N SER A 127 -14.37 24.30 38.85
CA SER A 127 -14.89 25.58 38.33
C SER A 127 -15.20 25.49 36.83
N PRO A 128 -16.49 25.61 36.44
CA PRO A 128 -16.85 25.66 35.01
C PRO A 128 -16.14 26.79 34.27
N ASP A 129 -15.92 27.93 34.88
CA ASP A 129 -15.18 29.07 34.28
C ASP A 129 -13.69 28.76 34.14
N GLY A 130 -13.10 28.02 35.09
CA GLY A 130 -11.74 27.54 35.03
C GLY A 130 -11.55 26.60 33.85
N ILE A 131 -12.44 25.64 33.66
CA ILE A 131 -12.45 24.71 32.52
C ILE A 131 -12.58 25.48 31.22
N HIS A 132 -13.54 26.40 31.11
CA HIS A 132 -13.74 27.18 29.88
C HIS A 132 -12.49 28.00 29.51
N LYS A 133 -11.86 28.65 30.48
CA LYS A 133 -10.65 29.45 30.29
C LYS A 133 -9.46 28.60 29.82
N ASP A 134 -9.26 27.44 30.45
CA ASP A 134 -8.13 26.58 30.10
C ASP A 134 -8.32 25.87 28.76
N LEU A 135 -9.49 25.36 28.43
CA LEU A 135 -9.83 24.86 27.11
C LEU A 135 -9.64 25.95 26.04
N GLY A 136 -10.09 27.18 26.33
CA GLY A 136 -9.96 28.31 25.40
C GLY A 136 -8.52 28.64 25.04
N LYS A 137 -7.56 28.50 25.98
CA LYS A 137 -6.13 28.72 25.66
C LYS A 137 -5.60 27.76 24.59
N TYR A 138 -5.98 26.49 24.67
CA TYR A 138 -5.54 25.47 23.71
C TYR A 138 -6.20 25.64 22.34
N VAL A 139 -7.48 25.99 22.31
CA VAL A 139 -8.19 26.26 21.04
C VAL A 139 -7.61 27.50 20.35
N VAL A 140 -7.35 28.58 21.09
CA VAL A 140 -6.78 29.81 20.52
C VAL A 140 -5.34 29.62 20.06
N SER A 141 -4.58 28.68 20.66
CA SER A 141 -3.21 28.35 20.18
C SER A 141 -3.16 27.64 18.83
N GLY A 142 -4.31 27.24 18.28
CA GLY A 142 -4.41 26.52 16.99
C GLY A 142 -3.99 25.05 17.07
N GLN A 143 -3.59 24.54 18.23
CA GLN A 143 -3.12 23.16 18.38
C GLN A 143 -4.23 22.12 18.13
N LEU A 144 -5.49 22.51 18.34
CA LEU A 144 -6.67 21.64 18.27
C LEU A 144 -7.78 22.25 17.40
N GLU A 145 -7.41 22.98 16.34
CA GLU A 145 -8.34 23.72 15.48
C GLU A 145 -9.36 22.85 14.74
N HIS A 146 -9.05 21.56 14.57
CA HIS A 146 -9.93 20.60 13.90
C HIS A 146 -11.01 20.03 14.85
N PHE A 147 -10.93 20.34 16.13
CA PHE A 147 -12.01 20.02 17.07
C PHE A 147 -13.02 21.16 17.13
N ALA A 148 -14.29 20.82 16.90
CA ALA A 148 -15.39 21.78 16.88
C ALA A 148 -15.88 22.20 18.27
N GLY A 149 -15.56 21.43 19.30
CA GLY A 149 -15.99 21.73 20.68
C GLY A 149 -15.50 20.69 21.69
N TRP A 150 -15.58 21.07 22.97
CA TRP A 150 -15.05 20.29 24.09
C TRP A 150 -16.02 20.22 25.25
N GLY A 151 -16.09 19.06 25.88
CA GLY A 151 -16.85 18.86 27.14
C GLY A 151 -16.01 18.11 28.17
N VAL A 152 -16.12 18.55 29.40
CA VAL A 152 -15.55 17.88 30.57
C VAL A 152 -16.68 17.26 31.38
N TYR A 153 -16.48 16.00 31.72
CA TYR A 153 -17.48 15.18 32.40
C TYR A 153 -16.89 14.60 33.70
N ASP A 154 -17.72 14.47 34.72
CA ASP A 154 -17.35 13.76 35.93
C ASP A 154 -17.24 12.23 35.71
N PRO A 155 -16.76 11.45 36.66
CA PRO A 155 -16.70 9.99 36.57
C PRO A 155 -18.07 9.34 36.33
N ALA A 156 -19.17 9.97 36.77
CA ALA A 156 -20.52 9.48 36.54
C ALA A 156 -21.06 9.81 35.13
N GLY A 157 -20.36 10.67 34.38
CA GLY A 157 -20.73 11.10 33.05
C GLY A 157 -21.61 12.35 33.00
N HIS A 158 -21.74 13.07 34.12
CA HIS A 158 -22.40 14.37 34.12
C HIS A 158 -21.41 15.43 33.66
N ARG A 159 -21.88 16.33 32.81
CA ARG A 159 -21.05 17.41 32.30
C ARG A 159 -20.80 18.45 33.40
N ILE A 160 -19.53 18.77 33.65
CA ILE A 160 -19.08 19.77 34.63
C ILE A 160 -18.62 21.08 33.97
N GLY A 161 -18.20 21.03 32.69
CA GLY A 161 -17.79 22.23 31.97
C GLY A 161 -17.70 21.96 30.45
N SER A 162 -17.53 23.02 29.67
CA SER A 162 -17.38 22.88 28.20
C SER A 162 -16.76 24.14 27.59
N TYR A 163 -16.19 23.96 26.40
CA TYR A 163 -15.85 25.03 25.46
C TYR A 163 -16.62 24.80 24.18
N ASP A 164 -17.29 25.82 23.65
CA ASP A 164 -18.24 25.74 22.55
C ASP A 164 -19.30 24.63 22.67
N PHE A 165 -20.08 24.75 23.76
CA PHE A 165 -21.15 23.78 24.05
C PHE A 165 -22.18 23.60 22.94
N ARG A 166 -22.41 24.64 22.11
CA ARG A 166 -23.39 24.56 21.03
C ARG A 166 -23.06 23.44 20.03
N SER A 167 -21.79 23.18 19.85
CA SER A 167 -21.30 22.08 18.99
C SER A 167 -21.52 20.71 19.65
N LEU A 168 -21.48 20.61 21.00
CA LEU A 168 -21.66 19.34 21.74
C LEU A 168 -23.13 18.97 22.00
N ALA A 169 -24.01 19.95 22.15
CA ALA A 169 -25.40 19.73 22.52
C ALA A 169 -26.14 18.68 21.64
N PRO A 170 -25.94 18.66 20.31
CA PRO A 170 -26.58 17.67 19.45
C PRO A 170 -26.17 16.23 19.73
N TYR A 171 -25.02 15.99 20.35
CA TYR A 171 -24.38 14.68 20.50
C TYR A 171 -24.42 14.13 21.93
N GLY A 172 -25.33 14.61 22.76
CA GLY A 172 -25.42 14.19 24.17
C GLY A 172 -25.65 12.70 24.36
N LYS A 173 -26.47 12.07 23.51
CA LYS A 173 -26.74 10.64 23.56
C LYS A 173 -25.50 9.82 23.18
N GLU A 174 -24.81 10.19 22.11
CA GLU A 174 -23.62 9.56 21.61
C GLU A 174 -22.45 9.72 22.60
N THR A 175 -22.35 10.88 23.22
CA THR A 175 -21.36 11.14 24.28
C THR A 175 -21.62 10.24 25.50
N GLY A 176 -22.86 10.11 25.95
CA GLY A 176 -23.21 9.19 27.03
C GLY A 176 -22.83 7.75 26.71
N ALA A 177 -23.18 7.26 25.52
CA ALA A 177 -22.82 5.91 25.05
C ALA A 177 -21.31 5.71 24.95
N LEU A 178 -20.56 6.73 24.52
CA LEU A 178 -19.10 6.71 24.46
C LEU A 178 -18.49 6.57 25.86
N LEU A 179 -18.93 7.39 26.81
CA LEU A 179 -18.45 7.36 28.18
C LEU A 179 -18.80 6.06 28.90
N ASP A 180 -19.99 5.50 28.66
CA ASP A 180 -20.39 4.19 29.21
C ASP A 180 -19.51 3.06 28.68
N ARG A 181 -19.15 3.10 27.38
CA ARG A 181 -18.21 2.16 26.79
C ARG A 181 -16.82 2.36 27.35
N PHE A 182 -16.36 3.61 27.48
CA PHE A 182 -15.04 3.94 28.03
C PHE A 182 -14.85 3.38 29.44
N ARG A 183 -15.87 3.58 30.33
CA ARG A 183 -15.86 3.03 31.68
C ARG A 183 -15.75 1.51 31.74
N LYS A 184 -16.31 0.81 30.75
CA LYS A 184 -16.25 -0.67 30.66
C LYS A 184 -14.97 -1.20 30.09
N SER A 185 -14.41 -0.53 29.10
CA SER A 185 -13.22 -1.01 28.36
C SER A 185 -11.91 -0.57 29.00
N GLY A 186 -11.91 0.56 29.70
CA GLY A 186 -10.68 1.23 30.12
C GLY A 186 -9.88 1.73 28.91
N GLY A 187 -8.64 2.09 29.13
CA GLY A 187 -7.71 2.48 28.08
C GLY A 187 -7.37 3.97 28.07
N PRO A 188 -6.41 4.38 27.22
CA PRO A 188 -5.91 5.75 27.19
C PRO A 188 -6.83 6.70 26.41
N ALA A 189 -7.60 6.19 25.47
CA ALA A 189 -8.51 6.96 24.61
C ALA A 189 -9.57 6.04 23.99
N LEU A 190 -10.67 6.60 23.54
CA LEU A 190 -11.72 5.89 22.83
C LEU A 190 -12.45 6.81 21.85
N PHE A 191 -12.65 6.34 20.63
CA PHE A 191 -13.50 6.99 19.64
C PHE A 191 -14.94 6.48 19.70
N SER A 192 -15.90 7.38 19.44
CA SER A 192 -17.29 6.98 19.21
C SER A 192 -17.45 6.16 17.93
N ALA A 193 -18.62 5.56 17.75
CA ALA A 193 -19.07 5.24 16.39
C ALA A 193 -19.15 6.54 15.56
N PRO A 194 -18.87 6.50 14.26
CA PRO A 194 -19.00 7.67 13.41
C PRO A 194 -20.42 8.20 13.38
N ILE A 195 -20.57 9.50 13.54
CA ILE A 195 -21.84 10.22 13.49
C ILE A 195 -21.89 10.95 12.15
N TYR A 196 -22.88 10.62 11.32
CA TYR A 196 -22.99 11.17 9.98
C TYR A 196 -23.97 12.35 9.93
N ASN A 197 -23.47 13.50 9.57
CA ASN A 197 -24.30 14.63 9.19
C ASN A 197 -24.48 14.63 7.67
N LEU A 198 -25.53 13.97 7.20
CA LEU A 198 -25.81 13.85 5.77
C LEU A 198 -26.12 15.19 5.09
N ARG A 199 -26.60 16.18 5.83
CA ARG A 199 -26.86 17.53 5.29
C ARG A 199 -25.58 18.22 4.89
N ASN A 200 -24.56 18.14 5.75
CA ASN A 200 -23.26 18.77 5.53
C ASN A 200 -22.24 17.79 4.94
N ARG A 201 -22.61 16.53 4.73
CA ARG A 201 -21.73 15.46 4.22
C ARG A 201 -20.45 15.31 5.05
N MET A 202 -20.63 15.30 6.34
CA MET A 202 -19.54 15.22 7.30
C MET A 202 -19.69 13.98 8.17
N ALA A 203 -18.58 13.33 8.45
CA ALA A 203 -18.47 12.35 9.52
C ALA A 203 -17.79 13.00 10.72
N ILE A 204 -18.43 12.89 11.86
CA ILE A 204 -17.97 13.43 13.12
C ILE A 204 -17.59 12.25 14.02
N LEU A 205 -16.48 12.37 14.69
CA LEU A 205 -16.05 11.46 15.75
C LEU A 205 -16.02 12.20 17.08
N LEU A 206 -16.42 11.50 18.13
CA LEU A 206 -16.16 11.95 19.48
C LEU A 206 -14.94 11.20 20.00
N LEU A 207 -13.96 11.93 20.51
CA LEU A 207 -12.77 11.38 21.14
C LEU A 207 -12.88 11.60 22.65
N ALA A 208 -12.88 10.53 23.44
CA ALA A 208 -12.84 10.60 24.88
C ALA A 208 -11.48 10.20 25.41
N VAL A 209 -10.94 10.95 26.37
CA VAL A 209 -9.73 10.62 27.12
C VAL A 209 -9.99 10.78 28.61
N PRO A 210 -9.33 9.98 29.47
CA PRO A 210 -9.48 10.13 30.94
C PRO A 210 -8.70 11.34 31.45
N ILE A 211 -9.24 12.03 32.43
CA ILE A 211 -8.53 13.05 33.20
C ILE A 211 -7.99 12.35 34.45
N LEU A 212 -6.67 12.17 34.52
CA LEU A 212 -5.97 11.47 35.60
C LEU A 212 -5.37 12.49 36.57
N LYS A 213 -5.21 12.12 37.86
CA LYS A 213 -4.39 12.90 38.79
C LYS A 213 -2.93 12.92 38.34
N PRO A 214 -2.16 13.96 38.70
CA PRO A 214 -0.76 14.08 38.26
C PRO A 214 0.12 12.87 38.61
N ASP A 215 -0.13 12.22 39.75
CA ASP A 215 0.66 11.07 40.26
C ASP A 215 -0.11 9.75 40.18
N GLN A 216 -1.18 9.71 39.41
CA GLN A 216 -2.07 8.54 39.31
C GLN A 216 -1.56 7.53 38.28
N ASN A 217 -1.61 6.24 38.63
CA ASN A 217 -1.36 5.17 37.69
C ASN A 217 -2.55 5.02 36.72
N SER A 218 -2.29 4.44 35.53
CA SER A 218 -3.32 4.21 34.51
C SER A 218 -4.49 3.34 34.98
N ASP A 219 -4.29 2.55 36.03
CA ASP A 219 -5.27 1.58 36.53
C ASP A 219 -6.22 2.18 37.59
N ASP A 220 -5.94 3.40 38.06
CA ASP A 220 -6.81 4.08 39.01
C ASP A 220 -8.03 4.68 38.29
N PRO A 221 -9.20 4.82 39.00
CA PRO A 221 -10.37 5.44 38.40
C PRO A 221 -10.09 6.92 38.05
N PRO A 222 -10.43 7.37 36.85
CA PRO A 222 -10.19 8.75 36.45
C PRO A 222 -11.02 9.76 37.27
N MET A 223 -10.48 10.97 37.39
CA MET A 223 -11.20 12.09 38.02
C MET A 223 -12.37 12.60 37.16
N GLY A 224 -12.34 12.29 35.88
CA GLY A 224 -13.33 12.70 34.90
C GLY A 224 -12.90 12.32 33.50
N TYR A 225 -13.60 12.82 32.51
CA TYR A 225 -13.36 12.58 31.09
C TYR A 225 -13.37 13.89 30.32
N LEU A 226 -12.43 14.04 29.42
CA LEU A 226 -12.45 15.07 28.39
C LEU A 226 -12.97 14.46 27.09
N VAL A 227 -13.99 15.09 26.48
CA VAL A 227 -14.56 14.67 25.20
C VAL A 227 -14.44 15.82 24.22
N GLY A 228 -13.78 15.54 23.09
CA GLY A 228 -13.67 16.44 21.94
C GLY A 228 -14.55 15.99 20.79
N ILE A 229 -15.07 16.94 20.02
CA ILE A 229 -15.78 16.70 18.76
C ILE A 229 -14.82 16.95 17.61
N GLU A 230 -14.47 15.92 16.89
CA GLU A 230 -13.61 16.02 15.72
C GLU A 230 -14.44 15.98 14.43
N ASN A 231 -14.18 16.93 13.53
CA ASN A 231 -14.67 16.87 12.15
C ASN A 231 -13.76 15.96 11.32
N PHE A 232 -13.90 14.65 11.53
CA PHE A 232 -13.02 13.65 10.94
C PHE A 232 -12.92 13.75 9.42
N SER A 233 -14.06 13.85 8.72
CA SER A 233 -14.04 13.94 7.26
C SER A 233 -13.33 15.21 6.76
N GLY A 234 -13.50 16.34 7.45
CA GLY A 234 -12.82 17.60 7.12
C GLY A 234 -11.31 17.54 7.33
N THR A 235 -10.89 16.99 8.48
CA THR A 235 -9.46 16.80 8.84
C THR A 235 -8.74 15.90 7.84
N ILE A 236 -9.37 14.81 7.43
CA ILE A 236 -8.74 13.79 6.58
C ILE A 236 -8.88 14.10 5.08
N HIS A 237 -9.87 14.89 4.65
CA HIS A 237 -10.11 15.19 3.25
C HIS A 237 -8.88 15.66 2.46
N PRO A 238 -8.00 16.57 2.96
CA PRO A 238 -6.81 17.00 2.23
C PRO A 238 -5.87 15.84 1.86
N PHE A 239 -5.76 14.84 2.72
CA PHE A 239 -4.91 13.64 2.50
C PHE A 239 -5.51 12.74 1.44
N LEU A 240 -6.80 12.51 1.48
CA LEU A 240 -7.52 11.71 0.48
C LEU A 240 -7.53 12.37 -0.90
N PHE A 241 -7.37 13.68 -0.98
CA PHE A 241 -7.35 14.42 -2.24
C PHE A 241 -5.98 14.45 -2.91
N ARG A 242 -4.87 14.17 -2.19
CA ARG A 242 -3.49 14.18 -2.72
C ARG A 242 -3.29 13.27 -3.95
N PRO A 243 -3.74 12.00 -3.96
CA PRO A 243 -3.56 11.14 -5.12
C PRO A 243 -4.12 11.74 -6.39
N LYS A 244 -5.27 12.39 -6.32
CA LYS A 244 -5.90 13.08 -7.45
C LYS A 244 -5.08 14.28 -7.94
N LYS A 245 -4.49 15.07 -7.02
CA LYS A 245 -3.58 16.18 -7.37
C LYS A 245 -2.29 15.69 -8.03
N GLN A 246 -1.84 14.48 -7.71
CA GLN A 246 -0.66 13.85 -8.32
C GLN A 246 -0.95 13.15 -9.64
N GLY A 247 -2.15 13.32 -10.20
CA GLY A 247 -2.56 12.71 -11.45
C GLY A 247 -2.91 11.22 -11.35
N ALA A 248 -3.03 10.67 -10.13
CA ALA A 248 -3.57 9.32 -9.94
C ALA A 248 -5.09 9.37 -10.16
N PRO A 249 -5.60 8.69 -11.20
CA PRO A 249 -7.03 8.65 -11.45
C PRO A 249 -7.73 7.79 -10.40
N GLY A 250 -8.85 8.27 -9.87
CA GLY A 250 -9.70 7.44 -9.03
C GLY A 250 -10.24 8.14 -7.80
N LEU A 251 -10.78 7.32 -6.91
CA LEU A 251 -11.33 7.75 -5.62
C LEU A 251 -10.47 7.22 -4.49
N SER A 252 -10.32 8.02 -3.45
CA SER A 252 -9.74 7.62 -2.17
C SER A 252 -10.75 7.86 -1.07
N TYR A 253 -10.86 6.91 -0.16
CA TYR A 253 -11.80 7.02 0.96
C TYR A 253 -11.35 6.16 2.13
N ILE A 254 -11.87 6.50 3.31
CA ILE A 254 -11.79 5.67 4.50
C ILE A 254 -13.14 5.01 4.72
N ALA A 255 -13.13 3.70 4.92
CA ALA A 255 -14.31 2.92 5.20
C ALA A 255 -14.16 2.10 6.47
N SER A 256 -15.25 1.91 7.20
CA SER A 256 -15.30 0.97 8.33
C SER A 256 -15.54 -0.45 7.85
N SER A 257 -15.12 -1.44 8.65
CA SER A 257 -15.48 -2.85 8.44
C SER A 257 -17.00 -3.09 8.45
N GLY A 258 -17.77 -2.17 9.03
CA GLY A 258 -19.24 -2.15 8.95
C GLY A 258 -19.78 -1.71 7.58
N GLY A 259 -18.92 -1.21 6.69
CA GLY A 259 -19.28 -0.84 5.32
C GLY A 259 -19.76 0.59 5.14
N HIS A 260 -19.47 1.50 6.08
CA HIS A 260 -19.77 2.91 5.94
C HIS A 260 -18.54 3.72 5.58
N ILE A 261 -18.69 4.71 4.70
CA ILE A 261 -17.62 5.61 4.28
C ILE A 261 -17.56 6.79 5.25
N LEU A 262 -16.40 6.93 5.92
CA LEU A 262 -16.16 7.96 6.93
C LEU A 262 -15.64 9.26 6.32
N ALA A 263 -14.74 9.14 5.36
CA ALA A 263 -14.15 10.26 4.64
C ALA A 263 -13.88 9.85 3.18
N SER A 264 -13.94 10.80 2.26
CA SER A 264 -13.71 10.50 0.84
C SER A 264 -13.20 11.73 0.09
N SER A 265 -12.41 11.51 -0.96
CA SER A 265 -12.07 12.55 -1.94
C SER A 265 -13.28 12.99 -2.79
N ASN A 266 -14.42 12.31 -2.65
CA ASN A 266 -15.72 12.73 -3.15
C ASN A 266 -16.71 12.78 -1.99
N ASP A 267 -17.01 13.98 -1.50
CA ASP A 267 -17.87 14.22 -0.33
C ASP A 267 -19.27 13.61 -0.45
N LEU A 268 -19.74 13.37 -1.70
CA LEU A 268 -21.04 12.71 -1.95
C LEU A 268 -21.10 11.30 -1.40
N LEU A 269 -19.96 10.68 -1.10
CA LEU A 269 -19.88 9.31 -0.60
C LEU A 269 -19.84 9.24 0.93
N VAL A 270 -19.53 10.35 1.62
CA VAL A 270 -19.44 10.37 3.09
C VAL A 270 -20.79 10.01 3.72
N GLY A 271 -20.77 9.06 4.66
CA GLY A 271 -21.95 8.51 5.32
C GLY A 271 -22.72 7.48 4.52
N ARG A 272 -22.39 7.26 3.25
CA ARG A 272 -23.03 6.24 2.44
C ARG A 272 -22.57 4.83 2.80
N SER A 273 -23.47 3.88 2.68
CA SER A 273 -23.10 2.47 2.75
C SER A 273 -22.44 2.00 1.45
N MET A 274 -21.39 1.21 1.58
CA MET A 274 -20.72 0.58 0.43
C MET A 274 -21.67 -0.29 -0.40
N ASN A 275 -22.69 -0.88 0.24
CA ASN A 275 -23.72 -1.65 -0.46
C ASN A 275 -24.55 -0.76 -1.39
N GLU A 276 -24.93 0.44 -0.96
CA GLU A 276 -25.73 1.38 -1.74
C GLU A 276 -25.01 1.89 -2.99
N ILE A 277 -23.69 1.97 -2.93
CA ILE A 277 -22.86 2.46 -4.05
C ILE A 277 -22.28 1.34 -4.93
N GLY A 278 -22.68 0.07 -4.66
CA GLY A 278 -22.28 -1.08 -5.48
C GLY A 278 -20.91 -1.66 -5.15
N LEU A 279 -20.37 -1.40 -3.95
CA LEU A 279 -19.07 -1.89 -3.49
C LEU A 279 -19.14 -3.15 -2.60
N ASN A 280 -20.18 -3.99 -2.78
CA ASN A 280 -20.39 -5.21 -1.97
C ASN A 280 -19.19 -6.17 -2.03
N GLY A 281 -18.53 -6.27 -3.19
CA GLY A 281 -17.32 -7.09 -3.36
C GLY A 281 -16.17 -6.60 -2.48
N VAL A 282 -15.99 -5.28 -2.40
CA VAL A 282 -14.97 -4.61 -1.59
C VAL A 282 -15.23 -4.84 -0.10
N LEU A 283 -16.49 -4.73 0.33
CA LEU A 283 -16.87 -4.93 1.72
C LEU A 283 -16.55 -6.33 2.25
N ARG A 284 -16.60 -7.36 1.39
CA ARG A 284 -16.20 -8.73 1.79
C ARG A 284 -14.74 -8.81 2.19
N HIS A 285 -13.84 -8.16 1.46
CA HIS A 285 -12.40 -8.10 1.81
C HIS A 285 -12.17 -7.40 3.15
N PHE A 286 -12.92 -6.34 3.46
CA PHE A 286 -12.77 -5.63 4.74
C PHE A 286 -13.26 -6.47 5.93
N ARG A 287 -14.36 -7.22 5.77
CA ARG A 287 -14.86 -8.12 6.81
C ARG A 287 -13.91 -9.29 7.07
N ALA A 288 -13.17 -9.73 6.06
CA ALA A 288 -12.11 -10.71 6.20
C ALA A 288 -10.82 -10.14 6.81
N GLY A 289 -10.73 -8.81 7.04
CA GLY A 289 -9.51 -8.15 7.53
C GLY A 289 -8.39 -8.08 6.49
N GLU A 290 -8.71 -8.30 5.23
CA GLU A 290 -7.72 -8.38 4.16
C GLU A 290 -7.27 -6.99 3.73
N SER A 291 -5.96 -6.80 3.74
CA SER A 291 -5.29 -5.63 3.15
C SER A 291 -4.57 -6.05 1.88
N GLY A 292 -4.57 -5.19 0.86
CA GLY A 292 -3.85 -5.49 -0.38
C GLY A 292 -4.56 -4.99 -1.63
N GLY A 293 -4.19 -5.60 -2.77
CA GLY A 293 -4.74 -5.26 -4.08
C GLY A 293 -5.74 -6.31 -4.55
N PHE A 294 -6.87 -5.87 -5.03
CA PHE A 294 -7.88 -6.74 -5.64
C PHE A 294 -8.62 -6.03 -6.77
N LYS A 295 -9.37 -6.80 -7.54
CA LYS A 295 -10.21 -6.32 -8.62
C LYS A 295 -11.68 -6.54 -8.29
N ALA A 296 -12.52 -5.57 -8.61
CA ALA A 296 -13.94 -5.69 -8.49
C ALA A 296 -14.68 -4.95 -9.61
N PHE A 297 -15.91 -5.35 -9.84
CA PHE A 297 -16.85 -4.65 -10.73
C PHE A 297 -17.65 -3.65 -9.91
N VAL A 298 -17.72 -2.42 -10.40
CA VAL A 298 -18.56 -1.37 -9.84
C VAL A 298 -19.45 -0.84 -10.96
N LYS A 299 -20.75 -1.05 -10.84
CA LYS A 299 -21.74 -0.66 -11.85
C LYS A 299 -21.44 -1.15 -13.28
N GLY A 300 -20.82 -2.32 -13.41
CA GLY A 300 -20.47 -2.93 -14.71
C GLY A 300 -19.04 -2.66 -15.17
N ASP A 301 -18.37 -1.65 -14.65
CA ASP A 301 -17.00 -1.32 -15.00
C ASP A 301 -15.99 -2.02 -14.09
N ARG A 302 -14.81 -2.31 -14.63
CA ARG A 302 -13.71 -2.93 -13.87
C ARG A 302 -12.86 -1.89 -13.17
N TYR A 303 -12.68 -2.10 -11.87
CA TYR A 303 -11.83 -1.26 -11.02
C TYR A 303 -10.75 -2.07 -10.34
N LEU A 304 -9.60 -1.45 -10.17
CA LEU A 304 -8.53 -1.90 -9.28
C LEU A 304 -8.68 -1.20 -7.95
N PHE A 305 -8.46 -1.95 -6.90
CA PHE A 305 -8.50 -1.47 -5.53
C PHE A 305 -7.16 -1.73 -4.85
N GLY A 306 -6.78 -0.81 -3.99
CA GLY A 306 -5.76 -1.00 -2.97
C GLY A 306 -6.38 -0.67 -1.62
N SER A 307 -6.22 -1.55 -0.64
CA SER A 307 -6.71 -1.34 0.71
C SER A 307 -5.62 -1.56 1.76
N ALA A 308 -5.68 -0.77 2.82
CA ALA A 308 -4.81 -0.93 3.97
C ALA A 308 -5.59 -0.69 5.26
N LEU A 309 -5.41 -1.57 6.22
CA LEU A 309 -5.98 -1.45 7.56
C LEU A 309 -5.22 -0.38 8.35
N MET A 310 -5.95 0.44 9.08
CA MET A 310 -5.40 1.41 10.03
C MET A 310 -5.15 0.71 11.38
N SER A 311 -4.08 -0.08 11.46
CA SER A 311 -3.79 -0.98 12.59
C SER A 311 -3.59 -0.23 13.91
N ASP A 312 -2.99 0.95 13.87
CA ASP A 312 -2.64 1.74 15.07
C ASP A 312 -3.88 2.28 15.81
N LEU A 313 -5.05 2.26 15.14
CA LEU A 313 -6.33 2.67 15.71
C LEU A 313 -7.20 1.49 16.16
N GLN A 314 -6.68 0.26 16.08
CA GLN A 314 -7.39 -0.93 16.56
C GLN A 314 -7.61 -0.85 18.07
N GLY A 315 -8.83 -1.16 18.52
CA GLY A 315 -9.22 -1.06 19.93
C GLY A 315 -9.66 0.34 20.35
N LEU A 316 -9.31 1.39 19.60
CA LEU A 316 -9.75 2.77 19.90
C LEU A 316 -11.14 3.08 19.31
N SER A 317 -11.62 2.26 18.41
CA SER A 317 -12.95 2.39 17.80
C SER A 317 -13.72 1.06 17.83
N SER A 318 -15.05 1.12 17.64
CA SER A 318 -15.92 -0.08 17.57
C SER A 318 -15.73 -0.90 16.30
N HIS A 319 -15.10 -0.33 15.27
CA HIS A 319 -14.89 -0.95 13.97
C HIS A 319 -13.47 -0.70 13.47
N SER A 320 -12.91 -1.68 12.79
CA SER A 320 -11.66 -1.48 12.04
C SER A 320 -11.90 -0.54 10.87
N TRP A 321 -10.93 0.32 10.61
CA TRP A 321 -10.97 1.29 9.51
C TRP A 321 -9.94 0.95 8.45
N PHE A 322 -10.31 1.17 7.20
CA PHE A 322 -9.48 0.88 6.03
C PHE A 322 -9.36 2.13 5.16
N VAL A 323 -8.14 2.45 4.77
CA VAL A 323 -7.88 3.37 3.66
C VAL A 323 -8.03 2.59 2.38
N VAL A 324 -8.77 3.13 1.44
CA VAL A 324 -9.09 2.49 0.16
C VAL A 324 -8.79 3.45 -0.97
N LEU A 325 -8.05 2.97 -1.95
CA LEU A 325 -7.84 3.61 -3.23
C LEU A 325 -8.53 2.80 -4.31
N GLN A 326 -9.32 3.46 -5.15
CA GLN A 326 -10.07 2.86 -6.25
C GLN A 326 -9.72 3.59 -7.54
N ALA A 327 -9.36 2.86 -8.59
CA ALA A 327 -9.15 3.47 -9.90
C ALA A 327 -9.66 2.55 -11.02
N PRO A 328 -10.15 3.11 -12.15
CA PRO A 328 -10.53 2.32 -13.31
C PRO A 328 -9.35 1.48 -13.83
N GLU A 329 -9.59 0.20 -14.12
CA GLU A 329 -8.53 -0.72 -14.59
C GLU A 329 -7.88 -0.23 -15.87
N ASP A 330 -8.67 0.32 -16.78
CA ASP A 330 -8.20 0.82 -18.08
C ASP A 330 -7.21 1.98 -17.94
N VAL A 331 -7.39 2.84 -16.94
CA VAL A 331 -6.52 4.00 -16.70
C VAL A 331 -5.22 3.56 -16.03
N VAL A 332 -5.30 2.75 -14.99
CA VAL A 332 -4.10 2.23 -14.29
C VAL A 332 -3.25 1.40 -15.23
N MET A 333 -3.90 0.58 -16.09
CA MET A 333 -3.23 -0.31 -17.02
C MET A 333 -2.88 0.33 -18.36
N ALA A 334 -3.26 1.58 -18.62
CA ALA A 334 -2.99 2.25 -19.89
C ALA A 334 -1.49 2.29 -20.21
N LYS A 335 -0.66 2.65 -19.23
CA LYS A 335 0.80 2.69 -19.39
C LYS A 335 1.39 1.30 -19.65
N ALA A 336 0.87 0.30 -18.97
CA ALA A 336 1.31 -1.08 -19.14
C ALA A 336 0.90 -1.65 -20.49
N ARG A 337 -0.33 -1.37 -20.97
CA ARG A 337 -0.79 -1.74 -22.33
C ARG A 337 0.04 -1.08 -23.41
N ARG A 338 0.37 0.21 -23.27
CA ARG A 338 1.25 0.90 -24.22
C ARG A 338 2.65 0.27 -24.28
N MET A 339 3.22 -0.06 -23.10
CA MET A 339 4.52 -0.73 -23.05
C MET A 339 4.47 -2.11 -23.69
N ARG A 340 3.41 -2.88 -23.45
CA ARG A 340 3.19 -4.17 -24.10
C ARG A 340 3.13 -4.04 -25.61
N PHE A 341 2.37 -3.08 -26.13
CA PHE A 341 2.28 -2.84 -27.57
C PHE A 341 3.64 -2.53 -28.20
N ILE A 342 4.46 -1.71 -27.53
CA ILE A 342 5.82 -1.40 -28.01
C ILE A 342 6.69 -2.68 -28.03
N MET A 343 6.61 -3.49 -26.98
CA MET A 343 7.40 -4.73 -26.91
C MET A 343 6.92 -5.76 -27.93
N ASP A 344 5.61 -5.89 -28.14
CA ASP A 344 5.05 -6.76 -29.19
C ASP A 344 5.52 -6.29 -30.58
N LEU A 345 5.55 -4.98 -30.82
CA LEU A 345 6.08 -4.41 -32.06
C LEU A 345 7.57 -4.74 -32.26
N VAL A 346 8.39 -4.60 -31.22
CA VAL A 346 9.81 -4.96 -31.28
C VAL A 346 10.00 -6.46 -31.55
N ALA A 347 9.29 -7.30 -30.79
CA ALA A 347 9.46 -8.76 -30.91
C ALA A 347 8.95 -9.33 -32.22
N PHE A 348 7.82 -8.86 -32.73
CA PHE A 348 7.17 -9.47 -33.91
C PHE A 348 7.43 -8.74 -35.21
N VAL A 349 7.92 -7.52 -35.19
CA VAL A 349 8.20 -6.73 -36.41
C VAL A 349 9.68 -6.42 -36.55
N ILE A 350 10.25 -5.75 -35.53
CA ILE A 350 11.63 -5.23 -35.66
C ILE A 350 12.67 -6.38 -35.66
N ALA A 351 12.55 -7.31 -34.72
CA ALA A 351 13.53 -8.40 -34.62
C ALA A 351 13.54 -9.31 -35.86
N PRO A 352 12.42 -9.73 -36.45
CA PRO A 352 12.42 -10.48 -37.72
C PRO A 352 12.99 -9.70 -38.91
N ILE A 353 12.74 -8.38 -39.00
CA ILE A 353 13.29 -7.54 -40.06
C ILE A 353 14.80 -7.43 -39.92
N LEU A 354 15.33 -7.12 -38.76
CA LEU A 354 16.77 -7.06 -38.51
C LEU A 354 17.43 -8.38 -38.85
N PHE A 355 16.82 -9.46 -38.44
CA PHE A 355 17.31 -10.81 -38.75
C PHE A 355 17.30 -11.12 -40.25
N ALA A 356 16.25 -10.77 -40.98
CA ALA A 356 16.19 -10.93 -42.42
C ALA A 356 17.30 -10.13 -43.13
N VAL A 357 17.59 -8.93 -42.64
CA VAL A 357 18.69 -8.08 -43.13
C VAL A 357 20.05 -8.75 -42.87
N ASP A 358 20.30 -9.26 -41.68
CA ASP A 358 21.54 -9.97 -41.34
C ASP A 358 21.73 -11.22 -42.20
N CYS A 359 20.68 -11.99 -42.41
CA CYS A 359 20.71 -13.14 -43.32
C CYS A 359 21.03 -12.74 -44.76
N PHE A 360 20.45 -11.64 -45.23
CA PHE A 360 20.74 -11.13 -46.59
C PHE A 360 22.22 -10.73 -46.73
N PHE A 361 22.80 -10.05 -45.75
CA PHE A 361 24.22 -9.67 -45.78
C PHE A 361 25.15 -10.89 -45.69
N LEU A 362 24.85 -11.85 -44.82
CA LEU A 362 25.59 -13.12 -44.75
C LEU A 362 25.55 -13.87 -46.08
N PHE A 363 24.38 -13.95 -46.70
CA PHE A 363 24.20 -14.58 -47.99
C PHE A 363 25.03 -13.93 -49.08
N ARG A 364 25.01 -12.60 -49.15
CA ARG A 364 25.78 -11.80 -50.07
C ARG A 364 27.29 -11.99 -49.88
N SER A 365 27.76 -12.02 -48.62
CA SER A 365 29.17 -12.25 -48.29
C SER A 365 29.65 -13.63 -48.73
N LEU A 366 28.87 -14.68 -48.50
CA LEU A 366 29.19 -16.05 -48.95
C LEU A 366 29.25 -16.20 -50.48
N ARG A 367 28.43 -15.41 -51.20
CA ARG A 367 28.42 -15.43 -52.67
C ARG A 367 29.60 -14.68 -53.30
N SER A 368 30.15 -13.66 -52.60
CA SER A 368 31.31 -12.90 -53.08
C SER A 368 32.65 -13.59 -52.82
N SER A 369 32.71 -14.64 -51.99
CA SER A 369 33.90 -15.42 -51.66
C SER A 369 33.99 -16.76 -52.42
N SER A 370 33.03 -17.04 -53.27
CA SER A 370 33.04 -18.17 -54.23
C SER A 370 33.29 -17.69 -55.65
#